data_5de0b42a7e872f1f282e9bb58cb7f560
#
_entry.id   5de0b42a7e872f1f282e9bb58cb7f560
#
_cell.length_a   1.000
_cell.length_b   1.000
_cell.length_c   1.000
_cell.angle_alpha   90.00
_cell.angle_beta   90.00
_cell.angle_gamma   90.00
#
_symmetry.space_group_name_H-M   'P 1'
#
loop_
_entity.id
_entity.type
_entity.pdbx_description
1 polymer ?
#
loop_
_entity_poly.entity_id
_entity_poly.type
_entity_poly.pdbx_seq_one_letter_code
_entity_poly.pdbx_strand_id
1 'polypeptide(L)'
;ARSEIEKLEKELVEKLANNRDVLFIITCTEKKIWAEKDAPKYVPAKEAYIGSTMKKWLEAEESKKYPWLIFSSKYGFIEPDHPIKNYDIHFIKDPGAISEETVLRQILYQQFDGFKIVDFRRIYFVGSENYFRKLKSIFMRAEMELERYELSGEN
;
A
#
# COMPACT_ATOMS: atom_id res chain seq x y z
N ALA A 1 22.51 -25.58 23.97
CA ALA A 1 21.85 -25.80 22.69
C ALA A 1 20.35 -25.41 22.72
N ARG A 2 19.64 -25.89 23.74
CA ARG A 2 18.21 -25.59 23.87
C ARG A 2 17.92 -24.11 24.12
N SER A 3 18.73 -23.46 24.95
CA SER A 3 18.62 -22.05 25.26
C SER A 3 18.91 -21.16 24.04
N GLU A 4 19.81 -21.61 23.16
CA GLU A 4 20.08 -20.88 21.90
C GLU A 4 18.92 -20.97 20.94
N ILE A 5 18.28 -22.14 20.84
CA ILE A 5 17.10 -22.34 20.00
C ILE A 5 15.96 -21.45 20.50
N GLU A 6 15.70 -21.43 21.79
CA GLU A 6 14.67 -20.58 22.38
C GLU A 6 14.92 -19.10 22.13
N LYS A 7 16.18 -18.67 22.23
CA LYS A 7 16.57 -17.29 21.95
C LYS A 7 16.33 -16.93 20.49
N LEU A 8 16.71 -17.80 19.56
CA LEU A 8 16.49 -17.58 18.12
C LEU A 8 15.01 -17.53 17.78
N GLU A 9 14.21 -18.41 18.37
CA GLU A 9 12.76 -18.41 18.18
C GLU A 9 12.15 -17.11 18.68
N LYS A 10 12.58 -16.62 19.83
CA LYS A 10 12.11 -15.36 20.40
C LYS A 10 12.49 -14.18 19.52
N GLU A 11 13.72 -14.13 19.04
CA GLU A 11 14.18 -13.08 18.12
C GLU A 11 13.38 -13.08 16.82
N LEU A 12 13.08 -14.27 16.29
CA LEU A 12 12.29 -14.41 15.08
C LEU A 12 10.86 -13.91 15.30
N VAL A 13 10.25 -14.28 16.41
CA VAL A 13 8.87 -13.82 16.76
C VAL A 13 8.85 -12.31 16.91
N GLU A 14 9.82 -11.71 17.58
CA GLU A 14 9.92 -10.27 17.75
C GLU A 14 10.09 -9.56 16.40
N LYS A 15 10.93 -10.11 15.53
CA LYS A 15 11.16 -9.56 14.19
C LYS A 15 9.90 -9.61 13.35
N LEU A 16 9.17 -10.73 13.37
CA LEU A 16 7.90 -10.87 12.65
C LEU A 16 6.85 -9.94 13.21
N ALA A 17 6.77 -9.79 14.52
CA ALA A 17 5.84 -8.86 15.15
C ALA A 17 6.14 -7.42 14.76
N ASN A 18 7.42 -7.01 14.74
CA ASN A 18 7.82 -5.67 14.32
C ASN A 18 7.47 -5.40 12.87
N ASN A 19 7.64 -6.40 11.97
CA ASN A 19 7.29 -6.29 10.56
C ASN A 19 5.79 -6.11 10.34
N ARG A 20 4.95 -6.50 11.31
CA ARG A 20 3.50 -6.37 11.27
C ARG A 20 2.97 -5.22 12.13
N ASP A 21 3.83 -4.37 12.66
CA ASP A 21 3.40 -3.22 13.45
C ASP A 21 2.81 -2.13 12.57
N VAL A 22 3.48 -1.76 11.49
CA VAL A 22 3.11 -0.65 10.63
C VAL A 22 3.10 -1.06 9.16
N LEU A 23 2.00 -0.75 8.47
CA LEU A 23 1.88 -0.89 7.02
C LEU A 23 1.57 0.48 6.41
N PHE A 24 2.25 0.82 5.31
CA PHE A 24 1.94 2.04 4.56
C PHE A 24 1.15 1.71 3.30
N ILE A 25 0.15 2.54 3.01
CA ILE A 25 -0.63 2.49 1.78
C ILE A 25 -0.35 3.78 1.00
N ILE A 26 0.15 3.64 -0.22
CA ILE A 26 0.51 4.78 -1.05
C ILE A 26 -0.48 4.87 -2.21
N THR A 27 -1.11 6.03 -2.36
CA THR A 27 -2.05 6.26 -3.47
C THR A 27 -1.52 7.37 -4.35
N CYS A 28 -1.47 7.10 -5.65
CA CYS A 28 -1.01 8.05 -6.66
C CYS A 28 -2.13 8.31 -7.65
N THR A 29 -2.55 9.58 -7.76
CA THR A 29 -3.56 10.03 -8.72
C THR A 29 -2.93 10.72 -9.92
N GLU A 30 -1.60 10.79 -9.93
CA GLU A 30 -0.81 11.54 -10.90
C GLU A 30 -0.47 10.69 -12.12
N LYS A 31 0.37 11.27 -12.99
CA LYS A 31 0.75 10.67 -14.25
C LYS A 31 1.36 9.29 -14.10
N LYS A 32 1.08 8.46 -15.08
CA LYS A 32 1.67 7.14 -15.22
C LYS A 32 2.74 7.16 -16.31
N ILE A 33 3.69 6.25 -16.22
CA ILE A 33 4.83 6.16 -17.12
C ILE A 33 4.41 6.08 -18.60
N TRP A 34 3.26 5.47 -18.91
CA TRP A 34 2.79 5.32 -20.28
C TRP A 34 2.34 6.64 -20.92
N ALA A 35 2.10 7.69 -20.13
CA ALA A 35 1.73 9.00 -20.66
C ALA A 35 2.93 9.77 -21.21
N GLU A 36 4.14 9.49 -20.73
CA GLU A 36 5.35 10.23 -21.08
C GLU A 36 6.41 9.41 -21.81
N LYS A 37 6.36 8.10 -21.71
CA LYS A 37 7.37 7.21 -22.27
C LYS A 37 6.74 6.05 -23.00
N ASP A 38 7.43 5.56 -24.01
CA ASP A 38 7.09 4.32 -24.68
C ASP A 38 7.54 3.17 -23.78
N ALA A 39 6.69 2.86 -22.79
CA ALA A 39 7.00 1.86 -21.79
C ALA A 39 6.46 0.48 -22.20
N PRO A 40 7.04 -0.63 -21.67
CA PRO A 40 6.48 -1.96 -21.88
C PRO A 40 5.01 -2.04 -21.46
N LYS A 41 4.28 -3.02 -21.99
CA LYS A 41 2.87 -3.22 -21.64
C LYS A 41 2.68 -3.42 -20.15
N TYR A 42 3.58 -4.13 -19.49
CA TYR A 42 3.56 -4.35 -18.04
C TYR A 42 4.82 -3.78 -17.41
N VAL A 43 4.64 -3.07 -16.30
CA VAL A 43 5.75 -2.58 -15.47
C VAL A 43 5.41 -2.83 -14.00
N PRO A 44 6.41 -2.96 -13.11
CA PRO A 44 6.13 -3.06 -11.67
C PRO A 44 5.32 -1.84 -11.20
N ALA A 45 4.36 -2.07 -10.32
CA ALA A 45 3.46 -1.01 -9.88
C ALA A 45 4.19 0.23 -9.36
N LYS A 46 5.27 0.06 -8.61
CA LYS A 46 6.06 1.19 -8.08
C LYS A 46 6.70 2.06 -9.17
N GLU A 47 6.91 1.50 -10.36
CA GLU A 47 7.48 2.24 -11.49
C GLU A 47 6.42 2.83 -12.42
N ALA A 48 5.17 2.39 -12.28
CA ALA A 48 4.06 2.86 -13.11
C ALA A 48 3.64 4.29 -12.79
N TYR A 49 3.75 4.70 -11.53
CA TYR A 49 3.32 6.01 -11.07
C TYR A 49 4.54 6.93 -10.94
N ILE A 50 4.61 7.94 -11.78
CA ILE A 50 5.78 8.82 -11.90
C ILE A 50 5.56 10.23 -11.32
N GLY A 51 4.46 10.44 -10.61
CA GLY A 51 4.19 11.72 -9.97
C GLY A 51 5.00 11.94 -8.70
N SER A 52 4.82 13.13 -8.12
CA SER A 52 5.60 13.57 -6.96
C SER A 52 5.40 12.72 -5.71
N THR A 53 4.18 12.21 -5.49
CA THR A 53 3.87 11.40 -4.31
C THR A 53 4.71 10.13 -4.28
N MET A 54 4.73 9.38 -5.38
CA MET A 54 5.51 8.14 -5.46
C MET A 54 7.00 8.43 -5.39
N LYS A 55 7.46 9.49 -6.05
CA LYS A 55 8.87 9.87 -6.02
C LYS A 55 9.34 10.16 -4.60
N LYS A 56 8.58 10.98 -3.86
CA LYS A 56 8.88 11.29 -2.46
C LYS A 56 8.86 10.05 -1.59
N TRP A 57 7.87 9.18 -1.79
CA TRP A 57 7.78 7.93 -1.04
C TRP A 57 8.99 7.03 -1.26
N LEU A 58 9.41 6.82 -2.51
CA LEU A 58 10.55 5.98 -2.83
C LEU A 58 11.88 6.54 -2.28
N GLU A 59 11.98 7.86 -2.14
CA GLU A 59 13.14 8.52 -1.54
C GLU A 59 13.10 8.52 -0.01
N ALA A 60 11.93 8.33 0.58
CA ALA A 60 11.77 8.36 2.03
C ALA A 60 12.33 7.11 2.69
N GLU A 61 12.87 7.26 3.91
CA GLU A 61 13.38 6.13 4.67
C GLU A 61 12.29 5.13 5.02
N GLU A 62 11.08 5.60 5.24
CA GLU A 62 9.93 4.77 5.57
C GLU A 62 9.71 3.67 4.53
N SER A 63 9.91 3.98 3.23
CA SER A 63 9.75 2.99 2.17
C SER A 63 10.73 1.83 2.26
N LYS A 64 11.85 2.03 2.95
CA LYS A 64 12.90 1.03 3.12
C LYS A 64 12.77 0.27 4.43
N LYS A 65 12.05 0.85 5.40
CA LYS A 65 11.92 0.28 6.75
C LYS A 65 10.65 -0.52 6.96
N TYR A 66 9.57 -0.14 6.28
CA TYR A 66 8.24 -0.69 6.54
C TYR A 66 7.67 -1.38 5.31
N PRO A 67 6.87 -2.42 5.49
CA PRO A 67 6.11 -2.97 4.37
C PRO A 67 5.10 -1.95 3.87
N TRP A 68 4.83 -1.97 2.57
CA TRP A 68 3.90 -1.03 1.97
C TRP A 68 3.23 -1.61 0.74
N LEU A 69 2.04 -1.08 0.46
CA LEU A 69 1.25 -1.45 -0.71
C LEU A 69 0.86 -0.18 -1.45
N ILE A 70 0.55 -0.32 -2.73
CA ILE A 70 -0.02 0.75 -3.54
C ILE A 70 -1.52 0.51 -3.61
N PHE A 71 -2.32 1.56 -3.46
CA PHE A 71 -3.76 1.46 -3.71
C PHE A 71 -4.08 1.99 -5.10
N SER A 72 -4.67 1.14 -5.94
CA SER A 72 -5.06 1.45 -7.30
C SER A 72 -6.57 1.52 -7.42
N SER A 73 -7.07 2.51 -8.14
CA SER A 73 -8.50 2.63 -8.43
C SER A 73 -9.06 1.46 -9.24
N LYS A 74 -8.21 0.72 -9.93
CA LYS A 74 -8.60 -0.44 -10.73
C LYS A 74 -8.38 -1.77 -10.00
N TYR A 75 -7.20 -1.92 -9.38
CA TYR A 75 -6.78 -3.21 -8.82
C TYR A 75 -6.97 -3.32 -7.32
N GLY A 76 -7.22 -2.20 -6.64
CA GLY A 76 -7.19 -2.16 -5.18
C GLY A 76 -5.76 -2.14 -4.67
N PHE A 77 -5.49 -2.92 -3.64
CA PHE A 77 -4.14 -2.99 -3.07
C PHE A 77 -3.23 -3.86 -3.93
N ILE A 78 -2.03 -3.35 -4.21
CA ILE A 78 -1.04 -4.02 -5.06
C ILE A 78 0.32 -3.99 -4.38
N GLU A 79 1.04 -5.09 -4.47
CA GLU A 79 2.45 -5.12 -4.06
C GLU A 79 3.27 -4.24 -5.00
N PRO A 80 4.30 -3.53 -4.47
CA PRO A 80 5.10 -2.62 -5.30
C PRO A 80 5.74 -3.23 -6.54
N ASP A 81 6.12 -4.50 -6.46
CA ASP A 81 6.79 -5.21 -7.55
C ASP A 81 5.83 -5.95 -8.48
N HIS A 82 4.54 -5.92 -8.17
CA HIS A 82 3.54 -6.61 -8.99
C HIS A 82 3.40 -5.91 -10.35
N PRO A 83 3.51 -6.64 -11.48
CA PRO A 83 3.39 -6.03 -12.79
C PRO A 83 1.96 -5.61 -13.08
N ILE A 84 1.80 -4.37 -13.54
CA ILE A 84 0.51 -3.82 -13.95
C ILE A 84 0.61 -3.22 -15.35
N LYS A 85 -0.54 -3.03 -15.98
CA LYS A 85 -0.65 -2.35 -17.27
C LYS A 85 -1.37 -1.02 -17.10
N ASN A 86 -1.32 -0.17 -18.13
CA ASN A 86 -1.94 1.13 -18.10
C ASN A 86 -3.46 1.04 -17.91
N TYR A 87 -4.01 2.02 -17.20
CA TYR A 87 -5.46 2.20 -17.03
C TYR A 87 -5.75 3.67 -16.77
N ASP A 88 -7.01 4.05 -16.95
CA ASP A 88 -7.47 5.42 -16.71
C ASP A 88 -8.82 5.37 -15.99
N ILE A 89 -8.77 5.15 -14.67
CA ILE A 89 -9.95 5.01 -13.81
C ILE A 89 -9.74 5.85 -12.55
N HIS A 90 -10.71 6.70 -12.22
CA HIS A 90 -10.69 7.50 -11.00
C HIS A 90 -11.54 6.83 -9.92
N PHE A 91 -10.97 6.60 -8.73
CA PHE A 91 -11.60 5.84 -7.65
C PHE A 91 -12.94 6.45 -7.18
N ILE A 92 -13.05 7.78 -7.17
CA ILE A 92 -14.22 8.47 -6.64
C ILE A 92 -15.27 8.73 -7.73
N LYS A 93 -14.83 9.10 -8.93
CA LYS A 93 -15.71 9.58 -10.01
C LYS A 93 -16.14 8.50 -10.98
N ASP A 94 -15.35 7.44 -11.12
CA ASP A 94 -15.55 6.47 -12.18
C ASP A 94 -16.35 5.25 -11.68
N PRO A 95 -17.51 4.94 -12.32
CA PRO A 95 -18.26 3.74 -11.91
C PRO A 95 -17.53 2.44 -12.23
N GLY A 96 -16.50 2.48 -13.09
CA GLY A 96 -15.65 1.32 -13.37
C GLY A 96 -14.56 1.07 -12.34
N ALA A 97 -14.45 1.94 -11.32
CA ALA A 97 -13.46 1.74 -10.26
C ALA A 97 -13.76 0.48 -9.43
N ILE A 98 -12.74 -0.02 -8.77
CA ILE A 98 -12.89 -1.16 -7.86
C ILE A 98 -13.99 -0.89 -6.83
N SER A 99 -14.84 -1.88 -6.56
CA SER A 99 -15.95 -1.71 -5.61
C SER A 99 -15.45 -1.70 -4.18
N GLU A 100 -16.20 -1.02 -3.29
CA GLU A 100 -15.88 -1.01 -1.87
C GLU A 100 -15.91 -2.42 -1.28
N GLU A 101 -16.83 -3.27 -1.74
CA GLU A 101 -16.89 -4.66 -1.28
C GLU A 101 -15.64 -5.44 -1.63
N THR A 102 -15.10 -5.25 -2.83
CA THR A 102 -13.86 -5.90 -3.24
C THR A 102 -12.68 -5.41 -2.40
N VAL A 103 -12.60 -4.10 -2.17
CA VAL A 103 -11.56 -3.51 -1.31
C VAL A 103 -11.65 -4.08 0.10
N LEU A 104 -12.86 -4.17 0.66
CA LEU A 104 -13.07 -4.74 1.99
C LEU A 104 -12.58 -6.18 2.06
N ARG A 105 -12.87 -6.99 1.04
CA ARG A 105 -12.40 -8.38 0.98
C ARG A 105 -10.87 -8.46 0.91
N GLN A 106 -10.25 -7.54 0.19
CA GLN A 106 -8.79 -7.48 0.15
C GLN A 106 -8.21 -7.18 1.53
N ILE A 107 -8.80 -6.24 2.26
CA ILE A 107 -8.36 -5.90 3.61
C ILE A 107 -8.45 -7.12 4.54
N LEU A 108 -9.58 -7.82 4.48
CA LEU A 108 -9.88 -8.90 5.42
C LEU A 108 -9.17 -10.22 5.08
N TYR A 109 -9.04 -10.56 3.80
CA TYR A 109 -8.70 -11.92 3.40
C TYR A 109 -7.50 -12.08 2.49
N GLN A 110 -7.14 -11.06 1.72
CA GLN A 110 -6.08 -11.24 0.71
C GLN A 110 -4.69 -11.33 1.35
N GLN A 111 -3.91 -12.30 0.86
CA GLN A 111 -2.51 -12.47 1.22
C GLN A 111 -1.64 -11.61 0.31
N PHE A 112 -0.73 -10.84 0.91
CA PHE A 112 0.28 -10.06 0.21
C PHE A 112 1.63 -10.48 0.77
N ASP A 113 2.50 -11.04 -0.03
CA ASP A 113 3.88 -11.41 0.34
C ASP A 113 4.04 -11.82 1.83
N GLY A 114 3.23 -12.77 2.27
CA GLY A 114 3.31 -13.33 3.61
C GLY A 114 2.52 -12.61 4.69
N PHE A 115 1.70 -11.60 4.35
CA PHE A 115 0.87 -10.89 5.33
C PHE A 115 -0.52 -10.57 4.79
N LYS A 116 -1.43 -10.30 5.70
CA LYS A 116 -2.75 -9.72 5.42
C LYS A 116 -2.79 -8.32 6.03
N ILE A 117 -3.57 -7.42 5.41
CA ILE A 117 -3.70 -6.06 5.92
C ILE A 117 -4.23 -6.05 7.37
N VAL A 118 -5.19 -6.92 7.69
CA VAL A 118 -5.76 -7.02 9.04
C VAL A 118 -4.75 -7.41 10.12
N ASP A 119 -3.59 -7.94 9.75
CA ASP A 119 -2.57 -8.37 10.71
C ASP A 119 -1.78 -7.20 11.31
N PHE A 120 -1.88 -6.01 10.72
CA PHE A 120 -1.11 -4.85 11.16
C PHE A 120 -1.82 -4.06 12.25
N ARG A 121 -1.04 -3.52 13.19
CA ARG A 121 -1.57 -2.70 14.27
C ARG A 121 -1.90 -1.29 13.80
N ARG A 122 -1.10 -0.74 12.89
CA ARG A 122 -1.26 0.62 12.37
C ARG A 122 -1.16 0.62 10.85
N ILE A 123 -2.08 1.33 10.23
CA ILE A 123 -2.09 1.50 8.78
C ILE A 123 -2.00 2.99 8.49
N TYR A 124 -0.96 3.40 7.79
CA TYR A 124 -0.76 4.79 7.38
C TYR A 124 -1.00 4.95 5.89
N PHE A 125 -1.65 6.04 5.55
CA PHE A 125 -1.99 6.38 4.17
C PHE A 125 -1.21 7.62 3.72
N VAL A 126 -0.57 7.52 2.55
CA VAL A 126 0.11 8.64 1.90
C VAL A 126 -0.56 8.88 0.55
N GLY A 127 -1.17 10.06 0.37
CA GLY A 127 -1.89 10.39 -0.85
C GLY A 127 -2.91 11.49 -0.64
N SER A 128 -3.82 11.65 -1.63
CA SER A 128 -4.82 12.71 -1.60
C SER A 128 -5.86 12.51 -0.49
N GLU A 129 -6.38 13.63 0.01
CA GLU A 129 -7.39 13.60 1.07
C GLU A 129 -8.68 12.92 0.64
N ASN A 130 -9.10 13.10 -0.62
CA ASN A 130 -10.33 12.49 -1.10
C ASN A 130 -10.24 10.96 -1.14
N TYR A 131 -9.12 10.42 -1.58
CA TYR A 131 -8.88 8.98 -1.55
C TYR A 131 -8.77 8.47 -0.12
N PHE A 132 -8.11 9.25 0.73
CA PHE A 132 -7.98 8.91 2.15
C PHE A 132 -9.35 8.75 2.81
N ARG A 133 -10.25 9.72 2.61
CA ARG A 133 -11.58 9.68 3.23
C ARG A 133 -12.38 8.46 2.80
N LYS A 134 -12.33 8.15 1.51
CA LYS A 134 -13.05 6.98 0.99
C LYS A 134 -12.49 5.68 1.53
N LEU A 135 -11.17 5.52 1.53
CA LEU A 135 -10.52 4.33 2.10
C LEU A 135 -10.73 4.23 3.59
N LYS A 136 -10.67 5.33 4.31
CA LYS A 136 -10.91 5.34 5.76
C LYS A 136 -12.26 4.74 6.11
N SER A 137 -13.30 5.10 5.36
CA SER A 137 -14.64 4.55 5.60
C SER A 137 -14.70 3.05 5.37
N ILE A 138 -13.95 2.53 4.38
CA ILE A 138 -13.88 1.09 4.11
C ILE A 138 -13.12 0.37 5.23
N PHE A 139 -12.00 0.92 5.69
CA PHE A 139 -11.24 0.36 6.81
C PHE A 139 -12.07 0.31 8.08
N MET A 140 -12.90 1.31 8.33
CA MET A 140 -13.80 1.31 9.49
C MET A 140 -14.77 0.14 9.45
N ARG A 141 -15.23 -0.28 8.28
CA ARG A 141 -16.07 -1.48 8.14
C ARG A 141 -15.33 -2.75 8.53
N ALA A 142 -14.01 -2.75 8.46
CA ALA A 142 -13.16 -3.85 8.92
C ALA A 142 -12.71 -3.68 10.37
N GLU A 143 -13.28 -2.71 11.07
CA GLU A 143 -12.91 -2.35 12.45
C GLU A 143 -11.43 -1.96 12.59
N MET A 144 -10.91 -1.31 11.55
CA MET A 144 -9.52 -0.83 11.50
C MET A 144 -9.49 0.67 11.31
N GLU A 145 -8.49 1.32 11.89
CA GLU A 145 -8.27 2.75 11.73
C GLU A 145 -7.19 2.99 10.67
N LEU A 146 -7.54 3.80 9.66
CA LEU A 146 -6.57 4.31 8.69
C LEU A 146 -6.19 5.71 9.08
N GLU A 147 -4.90 5.99 9.24
CA GLU A 147 -4.39 7.32 9.59
C GLU A 147 -3.66 7.93 8.42
N ARG A 148 -3.85 9.22 8.19
CA ARG A 148 -3.13 9.93 7.15
C ARG A 148 -1.72 10.26 7.63
N TYR A 149 -0.74 10.04 6.77
CA TYR A 149 0.67 10.27 7.10
C TYR A 149 1.29 11.25 6.09
N GLU A 150 2.01 12.24 6.58
CA GLU A 150 2.74 13.18 5.75
C GLU A 150 4.22 12.87 5.80
N LEU A 151 4.84 12.75 4.63
CA LEU A 151 6.26 12.50 4.52
C LEU A 151 7.07 13.74 4.92
N SER A 152 8.23 13.52 5.54
CA SER A 152 9.15 14.60 5.90
C SER A 152 9.55 15.40 4.68
N GLY A 153 9.48 16.72 4.76
CA GLY A 153 9.81 17.60 3.64
C GLY A 153 8.67 17.84 2.67
N GLU A 154 7.52 17.30 2.92
CA GLU A 154 6.29 17.53 2.17
C GLU A 154 5.57 18.74 2.80
N ASN A 155 5.45 19.82 2.06
CA ASN A 155 4.76 21.04 2.51
C ASN A 155 3.69 21.42 1.50
#